data_d3e1fd41f85a10a7701d3cc5bfbb7fdd
#
_entry.id   d3e1fd41f85a10a7701d3cc5bfbb7fdd
#
_cell.length_a   1.000
_cell.length_b   1.000
_cell.length_c   1.000
_cell.angle_alpha   90.00
_cell.angle_beta   90.00
_cell.angle_gamma   90.00
#
_symmetry.space_group_name_H-M   'P 1'
#
loop_
_entity.id
_entity.type
_entity.pdbx_description
1 polymer ?
#
loop_
_entity_poly.entity_id
_entity_poly.type
_entity_poly.pdbx_seq_one_letter_code
_entity_poly.pdbx_strand_id
1 'polypeptide(L)'
;MAAGVPMSADPAGHWSRQQERGVPGLLSLSVWLCRHCPQWLLRPIVAGVVGYFFLTAPGPRRCIRAYHTRLRTTYPDVVLPSWAPVWRQFMAFGQAIVDRFAVWQGRISYPDLVVEDPDGLYPDIQRSAQGGAAGQLLVCSHLGNVEICRALVSHNKGFALNVLVHSKHAESFNRALRQAGASEIRVIQVVELDLPLMMQLKERIEAGEWLAIAADRTPVRGEKTVKVDFLGKPALMPQGPWLLAGLLGAPVNLVFCSRNDERYRLRLERFSEAPRWSRAERPAMVASLAQRFAHRLAEECRQVPLQWFNFYDFWAQGDDQGNT
;
A
#
# COMPACT_ATOMS: atom_id res chain seq x y z
N MET A 1 -31.45 -8.63 -36.50
CA MET A 1 -30.51 -9.61 -35.93
C MET A 1 -29.27 -8.87 -35.47
N ALA A 2 -29.21 -8.52 -34.19
CA ALA A 2 -28.07 -7.86 -33.59
C ALA A 2 -27.24 -8.96 -32.88
N ALA A 3 -26.03 -9.21 -33.40
CA ALA A 3 -25.09 -10.14 -32.81
C ALA A 3 -24.58 -9.59 -31.47
N GLY A 4 -24.83 -10.34 -30.38
CA GLY A 4 -24.33 -10.04 -29.06
C GLY A 4 -22.82 -10.17 -29.04
N VAL A 5 -22.15 -9.12 -28.59
CA VAL A 5 -20.73 -9.10 -28.25
C VAL A 5 -20.54 -10.07 -27.06
N PRO A 6 -19.61 -11.05 -27.13
CA PRO A 6 -19.35 -11.93 -26.01
C PRO A 6 -18.76 -11.12 -24.86
N MET A 7 -19.42 -11.14 -23.71
CA MET A 7 -18.87 -10.68 -22.44
C MET A 7 -17.57 -11.42 -22.17
N SER A 8 -16.44 -10.69 -22.14
CA SER A 8 -15.14 -11.21 -21.77
C SER A 8 -15.23 -11.95 -20.43
N ALA A 9 -14.74 -13.16 -20.40
CA ALA A 9 -14.65 -13.98 -19.21
C ALA A 9 -13.80 -13.24 -18.15
N ASP A 10 -14.42 -12.95 -17.03
CA ASP A 10 -13.88 -12.24 -15.91
C ASP A 10 -12.89 -13.17 -15.16
N PRO A 11 -11.60 -12.85 -15.03
CA PRO A 11 -10.62 -13.78 -14.47
C PRO A 11 -10.91 -14.07 -13.00
N ALA A 12 -11.03 -15.34 -12.67
CA ALA A 12 -11.35 -15.89 -11.34
C ALA A 12 -10.17 -15.70 -10.36
N GLY A 13 -9.83 -14.49 -9.99
CA GLY A 13 -8.67 -14.25 -9.10
C GLY A 13 -8.45 -12.83 -8.60
N HIS A 14 -9.30 -11.89 -9.01
CA HIS A 14 -9.12 -10.49 -8.62
C HIS A 14 -9.28 -10.29 -7.10
N TRP A 15 -8.35 -9.55 -6.45
CA TRP A 15 -8.34 -9.30 -5.01
C TRP A 15 -9.65 -8.71 -4.45
N SER A 16 -10.38 -7.95 -5.24
CA SER A 16 -11.65 -7.32 -4.84
C SER A 16 -12.82 -8.29 -4.68
N ARG A 17 -12.72 -9.51 -5.21
CA ARG A 17 -13.71 -10.58 -5.04
C ARG A 17 -13.47 -11.42 -3.80
N GLN A 18 -12.35 -11.23 -3.13
CA GLN A 18 -12.17 -11.83 -1.81
C GLN A 18 -13.15 -11.12 -0.86
N GLN A 19 -14.34 -11.72 -0.70
CA GLN A 19 -15.30 -11.27 0.30
C GLN A 19 -14.58 -11.16 1.64
N GLU A 20 -14.67 -9.98 2.25
CA GLU A 20 -14.29 -9.80 3.65
C GLU A 20 -15.09 -10.82 4.47
N ARG A 21 -14.47 -11.92 4.84
CA ARG A 21 -15.06 -12.95 5.71
C ARG A 21 -15.13 -12.48 7.17
N GLY A 22 -15.26 -11.17 7.39
CA GLY A 22 -15.35 -10.56 8.71
C GLY A 22 -16.81 -10.44 9.16
N VAL A 23 -17.19 -11.17 10.17
CA VAL A 23 -18.42 -10.88 10.91
C VAL A 23 -18.22 -9.56 11.64
N PRO A 24 -19.09 -8.52 11.49
CA PRO A 24 -18.91 -7.21 12.11
C PRO A 24 -18.62 -7.27 13.62
N GLY A 25 -19.22 -8.23 14.34
CA GLY A 25 -18.95 -8.45 15.76
C GLY A 25 -17.53 -8.92 16.08
N LEU A 26 -16.89 -9.68 15.17
CA LEU A 26 -15.51 -10.12 15.35
C LEU A 26 -14.52 -8.95 15.20
N LEU A 27 -14.82 -7.99 14.34
CA LEU A 27 -13.99 -6.78 14.21
C LEU A 27 -14.02 -5.95 15.51
N SER A 28 -15.22 -5.72 16.06
CA SER A 28 -15.38 -5.00 17.33
C SER A 28 -14.69 -5.72 18.50
N LEU A 29 -14.80 -7.06 18.55
CA LEU A 29 -14.10 -7.88 19.53
C LEU A 29 -12.56 -7.77 19.36
N SER A 30 -12.07 -7.80 18.12
CA SER A 30 -10.63 -7.66 17.84
C SER A 30 -10.10 -6.31 18.30
N VAL A 31 -10.84 -5.22 18.03
CA VAL A 31 -10.49 -3.88 18.52
C VAL A 31 -10.48 -3.83 20.03
N TRP A 32 -11.50 -4.40 20.70
CA TRP A 32 -11.58 -4.46 22.15
C TRP A 32 -10.42 -5.27 22.76
N LEU A 33 -10.11 -6.43 22.17
CA LEU A 33 -8.97 -7.27 22.59
C LEU A 33 -7.65 -6.51 22.43
N CYS A 34 -7.42 -5.88 21.28
CA CYS A 34 -6.23 -5.07 21.04
C CYS A 34 -6.10 -3.89 22.01
N ARG A 35 -7.22 -3.37 22.54
CA ARG A 35 -7.22 -2.26 23.50
C ARG A 35 -6.93 -2.68 24.94
N HIS A 36 -7.43 -3.85 25.36
CA HIS A 36 -7.46 -4.22 26.77
C HIS A 36 -6.53 -5.40 27.11
N CYS A 37 -6.12 -6.19 26.12
CA CYS A 37 -5.27 -7.34 26.37
C CYS A 37 -3.78 -7.00 26.24
N PRO A 38 -2.95 -7.50 27.13
CA PRO A 38 -1.50 -7.38 27.02
C PRO A 38 -0.99 -8.15 25.79
N GLN A 39 0.15 -7.73 25.24
CA GLN A 39 0.70 -8.31 24.00
C GLN A 39 0.96 -9.82 24.08
N TRP A 40 1.34 -10.34 25.27
CA TRP A 40 1.58 -11.77 25.45
C TRP A 40 0.30 -12.61 25.26
N LEU A 41 -0.88 -12.06 25.57
CA LEU A 41 -2.18 -12.70 25.37
C LEU A 41 -2.68 -12.53 23.92
N LEU A 42 -2.34 -11.42 23.26
CA LEU A 42 -2.71 -11.18 21.86
C LEU A 42 -2.00 -12.15 20.90
N ARG A 43 -0.73 -12.49 21.15
CA ARG A 43 0.04 -13.38 20.28
C ARG A 43 -0.64 -14.74 20.03
N PRO A 44 -1.07 -15.51 21.02
CA PRO A 44 -1.76 -16.78 20.77
C PRO A 44 -3.12 -16.62 20.11
N ILE A 45 -3.86 -15.54 20.40
CA ILE A 45 -5.13 -15.23 19.73
C ILE A 45 -4.90 -14.97 18.24
N VAL A 46 -3.93 -14.12 17.91
CA VAL A 46 -3.54 -13.84 16.52
C VAL A 46 -3.11 -15.12 15.82
N ALA A 47 -2.27 -15.96 16.48
CA ALA A 47 -1.83 -17.23 15.92
C ALA A 47 -3.01 -18.18 15.65
N GLY A 48 -4.03 -18.21 16.50
CA GLY A 48 -5.23 -19.00 16.31
C GLY A 48 -6.04 -18.50 15.10
N VAL A 49 -6.28 -17.20 15.01
CA VAL A 49 -7.00 -16.57 13.88
C VAL A 49 -6.23 -16.78 12.57
N VAL A 50 -4.95 -16.50 12.57
CA VAL A 50 -4.06 -16.72 11.41
C VAL A 50 -4.04 -18.21 11.04
N GLY A 51 -4.01 -19.12 12.01
CA GLY A 51 -4.09 -20.58 11.81
C GLY A 51 -5.35 -20.99 11.08
N TYR A 52 -6.49 -20.46 11.51
CA TYR A 52 -7.76 -20.70 10.81
C TYR A 52 -7.68 -20.28 9.33
N PHE A 53 -7.26 -19.04 9.05
CA PHE A 53 -7.14 -18.56 7.67
C PHE A 53 -6.07 -19.33 6.88
N PHE A 54 -4.97 -19.66 7.49
CA PHE A 54 -3.93 -20.46 6.85
C PHE A 54 -4.44 -21.83 6.41
N LEU A 55 -5.23 -22.50 7.23
CA LEU A 55 -5.79 -23.82 6.92
C LEU A 55 -6.90 -23.74 5.86
N THR A 56 -7.77 -22.73 5.94
CA THR A 56 -8.96 -22.59 5.09
C THR A 56 -8.72 -21.83 3.78
N ALA A 57 -7.53 -21.22 3.58
CA ALA A 57 -7.23 -20.41 2.40
C ALA A 57 -6.07 -20.99 1.55
N PRO A 58 -6.31 -22.05 0.76
CA PRO A 58 -5.27 -22.66 -0.08
C PRO A 58 -4.78 -21.75 -1.21
N GLY A 59 -5.65 -20.88 -1.75
CA GLY A 59 -5.32 -19.89 -2.78
C GLY A 59 -4.18 -18.95 -2.36
N PRO A 60 -4.38 -18.14 -1.31
CA PRO A 60 -3.33 -17.28 -0.74
C PRO A 60 -2.01 -18.00 -0.45
N ARG A 61 -2.04 -19.24 0.07
CA ARG A 61 -0.82 -20.02 0.29
C ARG A 61 -0.07 -20.34 -1.00
N ARG A 62 -0.80 -20.62 -2.11
CA ARG A 62 -0.19 -20.81 -3.44
C ARG A 62 0.44 -19.54 -3.96
N CYS A 63 -0.24 -18.41 -3.84
CA CYS A 63 0.26 -17.11 -4.27
C CYS A 63 1.55 -16.72 -3.52
N ILE A 64 1.60 -16.92 -2.21
CA ILE A 64 2.81 -16.67 -1.42
C ILE A 64 3.96 -17.58 -1.84
N ARG A 65 3.71 -18.88 -2.08
CA ARG A 65 4.76 -19.78 -2.57
C ARG A 65 5.30 -19.34 -3.93
N ALA A 66 4.42 -18.95 -4.84
CA ALA A 66 4.81 -18.42 -6.15
C ALA A 66 5.67 -17.16 -6.00
N TYR A 67 5.28 -16.24 -5.13
CA TYR A 67 6.06 -15.05 -4.80
C TYR A 67 7.45 -15.42 -4.24
N HIS A 68 7.53 -16.30 -3.24
CA HIS A 68 8.82 -16.72 -2.66
C HIS A 68 9.73 -17.38 -3.69
N THR A 69 9.17 -18.20 -4.58
CA THR A 69 9.94 -18.82 -5.66
C THR A 69 10.51 -17.77 -6.59
N ARG A 70 9.70 -16.82 -7.05
CA ARG A 70 10.15 -15.74 -7.95
C ARG A 70 11.20 -14.86 -7.28
N LEU A 71 10.97 -14.46 -6.02
CA LEU A 71 11.90 -13.65 -5.27
C LEU A 71 13.28 -14.30 -5.18
N ARG A 72 13.34 -15.60 -4.88
CA ARG A 72 14.61 -16.35 -4.85
C ARG A 72 15.24 -16.57 -6.21
N THR A 73 14.43 -16.69 -7.26
CA THR A 73 14.95 -16.79 -8.63
C THR A 73 15.56 -15.47 -9.08
N THR A 74 14.93 -14.34 -8.75
CA THR A 74 15.43 -13.01 -9.09
C THR A 74 16.62 -12.59 -8.20
N TYR A 75 16.56 -12.95 -6.92
CA TYR A 75 17.57 -12.62 -5.91
C TYR A 75 18.03 -13.90 -5.19
N PRO A 76 19.05 -14.60 -5.70
CA PRO A 76 19.54 -15.87 -5.11
C PRO A 76 20.09 -15.73 -3.67
N ASP A 77 20.47 -14.53 -3.28
CA ASP A 77 20.96 -14.18 -1.94
C ASP A 77 19.84 -14.01 -0.89
N VAL A 78 18.57 -13.99 -1.30
CA VAL A 78 17.45 -13.91 -0.37
C VAL A 78 17.35 -15.16 0.50
N VAL A 79 17.49 -14.95 1.80
CA VAL A 79 17.34 -16.00 2.80
C VAL A 79 15.92 -15.99 3.34
N LEU A 80 15.13 -16.97 2.92
CA LEU A 80 13.85 -17.26 3.56
C LEU A 80 14.06 -18.17 4.77
N PRO A 81 13.23 -18.07 5.81
CA PRO A 81 13.29 -19.00 6.92
C PRO A 81 13.20 -20.46 6.43
N SER A 82 14.07 -21.32 6.93
CA SER A 82 14.13 -22.74 6.56
C SER A 82 12.83 -23.50 6.92
N TRP A 83 12.15 -23.06 7.98
CA TRP A 83 10.90 -23.66 8.42
C TRP A 83 9.71 -22.74 8.16
N ALA A 84 8.70 -23.29 7.48
CA ALA A 84 7.37 -22.71 7.26
C ALA A 84 7.33 -21.22 6.80
N PRO A 85 8.06 -20.80 5.74
CA PRO A 85 8.12 -19.40 5.33
C PRO A 85 6.74 -18.82 4.99
N VAL A 86 5.83 -19.62 4.41
CA VAL A 86 4.46 -19.21 4.09
C VAL A 86 3.66 -18.91 5.35
N TRP A 87 3.76 -19.76 6.37
CA TRP A 87 3.14 -19.52 7.68
C TRP A 87 3.68 -18.24 8.33
N ARG A 88 4.99 -18.05 8.29
CA ARG A 88 5.63 -16.86 8.87
C ARG A 88 5.17 -15.58 8.19
N GLN A 89 4.92 -15.59 6.86
CA GLN A 89 4.35 -14.44 6.16
C GLN A 89 2.90 -14.19 6.57
N PHE A 90 2.08 -15.23 6.77
CA PHE A 90 0.74 -15.07 7.35
C PHE A 90 0.80 -14.46 8.76
N MET A 91 1.73 -14.93 9.60
CA MET A 91 1.94 -14.38 10.94
C MET A 91 2.41 -12.92 10.91
N ALA A 92 3.32 -12.55 9.99
CA ALA A 92 3.75 -11.18 9.79
C ALA A 92 2.57 -10.26 9.40
N PHE A 93 1.67 -10.74 8.55
CA PHE A 93 0.44 -10.02 8.22
C PHE A 93 -0.49 -9.87 9.42
N GLY A 94 -0.72 -10.94 10.19
CA GLY A 94 -1.52 -10.88 11.41
C GLY A 94 -0.95 -9.88 12.42
N GLN A 95 0.37 -9.86 12.59
CA GLN A 95 1.05 -8.88 13.43
C GLN A 95 0.88 -7.44 12.91
N ALA A 96 1.00 -7.22 11.59
CA ALA A 96 0.79 -5.90 10.99
C ALA A 96 -0.62 -5.35 11.26
N ILE A 97 -1.64 -6.22 11.31
CA ILE A 97 -3.01 -5.83 11.70
C ILE A 97 -3.07 -5.39 13.17
N VAL A 98 -2.43 -6.13 14.08
CA VAL A 98 -2.38 -5.75 15.51
C VAL A 98 -1.65 -4.43 15.69
N ASP A 99 -0.53 -4.25 15.01
CA ASP A 99 0.28 -3.04 15.10
C ASP A 99 -0.44 -1.81 14.53
N ARG A 100 -1.32 -1.99 13.55
CA ARG A 100 -2.23 -0.94 13.07
C ARG A 100 -3.09 -0.38 14.22
N PHE A 101 -3.67 -1.26 15.03
CA PHE A 101 -4.44 -0.82 16.19
C PHE A 101 -3.56 -0.18 17.28
N ALA A 102 -2.34 -0.69 17.46
CA ALA A 102 -1.40 -0.13 18.41
C ALA A 102 -0.99 1.31 18.06
N VAL A 103 -0.76 1.59 16.78
CA VAL A 103 -0.49 2.96 16.28
C VAL A 103 -1.70 3.87 16.46
N TRP A 104 -2.92 3.38 16.19
CA TRP A 104 -4.13 4.17 16.38
C TRP A 104 -4.40 4.53 17.84
N GLN A 105 -3.88 3.72 18.76
CA GLN A 105 -3.99 3.95 20.20
C GLN A 105 -2.79 4.72 20.78
N GLY A 106 -1.85 5.18 19.93
CA GLY A 106 -0.65 5.89 20.35
C GLY A 106 0.37 5.02 21.10
N ARG A 107 0.21 3.68 21.09
CA ARG A 107 1.18 2.75 21.71
C ARG A 107 2.43 2.54 20.86
N ILE A 108 2.32 2.77 19.56
CA ILE A 108 3.45 2.90 18.65
C ILE A 108 3.49 4.36 18.25
N SER A 109 4.59 5.01 18.50
CA SER A 109 4.83 6.44 18.36
C SER A 109 6.12 6.71 17.59
N TYR A 110 6.45 7.97 17.32
CA TYR A 110 7.62 8.34 16.54
C TYR A 110 8.97 7.80 17.10
N PRO A 111 9.22 7.76 18.43
CA PRO A 111 10.44 7.14 18.98
C PRO A 111 10.61 5.64 18.68
N ASP A 112 9.51 4.95 18.35
CA ASP A 112 9.56 3.52 17.97
C ASP A 112 9.96 3.31 16.51
N LEU A 113 10.13 4.40 15.75
CA LEU A 113 10.51 4.39 14.34
C LEU A 113 12.02 4.61 14.19
N VAL A 114 12.61 3.87 13.26
CA VAL A 114 13.90 4.19 12.66
C VAL A 114 13.61 4.84 11.32
N VAL A 115 13.74 6.16 11.26
CA VAL A 115 13.48 6.93 10.04
C VAL A 115 14.76 6.96 9.21
N GLU A 116 14.70 6.40 8.00
CA GLU A 116 15.75 6.49 6.99
C GLU A 116 15.32 7.50 5.94
N ASP A 117 16.11 8.53 5.76
CA ASP A 117 15.86 9.63 4.81
C ASP A 117 17.13 9.94 4.02
N PRO A 118 17.55 9.02 3.10
CA PRO A 118 18.81 9.17 2.37
C PRO A 118 18.84 10.41 1.46
N ASP A 119 17.67 10.88 1.02
CA ASP A 119 17.56 11.95 0.04
C ASP A 119 17.14 13.30 0.67
N GLY A 120 17.02 13.38 1.99
CA GLY A 120 16.63 14.60 2.69
C GLY A 120 15.19 15.04 2.39
N LEU A 121 14.22 14.11 2.40
CA LEU A 121 12.81 14.40 2.18
C LEU A 121 12.11 14.95 3.43
N TYR A 122 12.58 14.58 4.61
CA TYR A 122 11.98 14.98 5.88
C TYR A 122 11.92 16.50 6.09
N PRO A 123 12.93 17.30 5.71
CA PRO A 123 12.83 18.77 5.71
C PRO A 123 11.70 19.33 4.86
N ASP A 124 11.30 18.67 3.75
CA ASP A 124 10.18 19.10 2.93
C ASP A 124 8.86 18.89 3.67
N ILE A 125 8.71 17.76 4.37
CA ILE A 125 7.57 17.48 5.24
C ILE A 125 7.43 18.59 6.30
N GLN A 126 8.52 18.98 6.93
CA GLN A 126 8.52 20.05 7.93
C GLN A 126 8.15 21.41 7.33
N ARG A 127 8.69 21.75 6.16
CA ARG A 127 8.36 23.00 5.46
C ARG A 127 6.90 23.08 5.06
N SER A 128 6.34 22.00 4.53
CA SER A 128 4.92 21.92 4.20
C SER A 128 4.04 22.06 5.44
N ALA A 129 4.41 21.41 6.54
CA ALA A 129 3.71 21.52 7.83
C ALA A 129 3.65 22.95 8.38
N GLN A 130 4.64 23.77 8.03
CA GLN A 130 4.74 25.17 8.41
C GLN A 130 4.10 26.14 7.39
N GLY A 131 3.49 25.61 6.31
CA GLY A 131 2.92 26.41 5.22
C GLY A 131 3.96 27.06 4.30
N GLY A 132 5.23 26.64 4.39
CA GLY A 132 6.35 27.21 3.60
C GLY A 132 6.61 26.50 2.27
N ALA A 133 5.90 25.43 1.94
CA ALA A 133 6.04 24.68 0.70
C ALA A 133 4.74 23.97 0.30
N ALA A 134 4.56 23.78 -1.00
CA ALA A 134 3.48 22.93 -1.50
C ALA A 134 3.67 21.47 -1.06
N GLY A 135 2.56 20.73 -0.99
CA GLY A 135 2.57 19.31 -0.70
C GLY A 135 3.13 18.48 -1.86
N GLN A 136 3.38 17.22 -1.60
CA GLN A 136 3.95 16.29 -2.57
C GLN A 136 3.18 14.96 -2.54
N LEU A 137 3.44 14.08 -3.50
CA LEU A 137 2.84 12.77 -3.57
C LEU A 137 3.75 11.73 -2.88
N LEU A 138 3.18 10.95 -1.97
CA LEU A 138 3.80 9.76 -1.37
C LEU A 138 3.21 8.51 -2.00
N VAL A 139 4.02 7.77 -2.72
CA VAL A 139 3.64 6.46 -3.27
C VAL A 139 4.08 5.37 -2.30
N CYS A 140 3.15 4.51 -1.95
CA CYS A 140 3.39 3.37 -1.06
C CYS A 140 2.99 2.06 -1.72
N SER A 141 3.12 0.96 -0.98
CA SER A 141 2.74 -0.39 -1.39
C SER A 141 2.14 -1.15 -0.21
N HIS A 142 1.65 -2.37 -0.47
CA HIS A 142 1.21 -3.30 0.57
C HIS A 142 2.39 -4.11 1.16
N LEU A 143 3.60 -3.56 1.10
CA LEU A 143 4.78 -4.07 1.79
C LEU A 143 4.86 -3.46 3.18
N GLY A 144 4.93 -4.32 4.19
CA GLY A 144 4.97 -3.90 5.59
C GLY A 144 3.67 -3.29 6.10
N ASN A 145 3.77 -2.25 6.92
CA ASN A 145 2.62 -1.62 7.55
C ASN A 145 2.64 -0.10 7.38
N VAL A 146 2.10 0.38 6.25
CA VAL A 146 2.04 1.83 5.95
C VAL A 146 1.26 2.64 6.99
N GLU A 147 0.38 2.01 7.78
CA GLU A 147 -0.35 2.70 8.86
C GLU A 147 0.58 3.24 9.95
N ILE A 148 1.78 2.67 10.08
CA ILE A 148 2.81 3.16 11.01
C ILE A 148 3.28 4.58 10.64
N CYS A 149 3.14 5.01 9.39
CA CYS A 149 3.40 6.39 8.98
C CYS A 149 2.58 7.43 9.77
N ARG A 150 1.47 7.01 10.41
CA ARG A 150 0.71 7.88 11.34
C ARG A 150 1.54 8.42 12.47
N ALA A 151 2.49 7.63 12.98
CA ALA A 151 3.39 8.07 14.03
C ALA A 151 4.26 9.26 13.56
N LEU A 152 4.69 9.25 12.28
CA LEU A 152 5.38 10.37 11.66
C LEU A 152 4.47 11.60 11.52
N VAL A 153 3.25 11.39 11.04
CA VAL A 153 2.26 12.48 10.86
C VAL A 153 1.92 13.13 12.21
N SER A 154 1.60 12.33 13.23
CA SER A 154 1.26 12.83 14.57
C SER A 154 2.43 13.54 15.26
N HIS A 155 3.67 13.19 14.92
CA HIS A 155 4.87 13.86 15.43
C HIS A 155 5.06 15.24 14.82
N ASN A 156 4.72 15.43 13.54
CA ASN A 156 4.89 16.69 12.82
C ASN A 156 3.59 17.49 12.83
N LYS A 157 3.40 18.30 13.86
CA LYS A 157 2.22 19.17 13.99
C LYS A 157 2.07 20.07 12.77
N GLY A 158 0.86 20.11 12.21
CA GLY A 158 0.55 20.84 10.98
C GLY A 158 0.78 20.07 9.70
N PHE A 159 1.41 18.89 9.73
CA PHE A 159 1.57 18.04 8.57
C PHE A 159 0.27 17.29 8.26
N ALA A 160 -0.40 17.65 7.18
CA ALA A 160 -1.65 17.02 6.74
C ALA A 160 -1.39 15.99 5.63
N LEU A 161 -1.85 14.76 5.85
CA LEU A 161 -1.73 13.65 4.90
C LEU A 161 -3.11 13.16 4.45
N ASN A 162 -3.35 13.18 3.15
CA ASN A 162 -4.56 12.67 2.52
C ASN A 162 -4.27 11.31 1.88
N VAL A 163 -4.92 10.26 2.35
CA VAL A 163 -4.73 8.89 1.84
C VAL A 163 -5.82 8.58 0.83
N LEU A 164 -5.43 8.34 -0.42
CA LEU A 164 -6.33 8.02 -1.52
C LEU A 164 -6.64 6.52 -1.53
N VAL A 165 -7.92 6.16 -1.46
CA VAL A 165 -8.37 4.77 -1.41
C VAL A 165 -9.54 4.51 -2.35
N HIS A 166 -9.63 3.29 -2.89
CA HIS A 166 -10.77 2.84 -3.69
C HIS A 166 -11.90 2.22 -2.85
N SER A 167 -11.93 2.46 -1.55
CA SER A 167 -12.89 1.86 -0.63
C SER A 167 -14.13 2.73 -0.43
N LYS A 168 -15.31 2.11 -0.50
CA LYS A 168 -16.60 2.76 -0.15
C LYS A 168 -16.72 3.10 1.35
N HIS A 169 -15.77 2.68 2.18
CA HIS A 169 -15.80 2.87 3.63
C HIS A 169 -14.97 4.05 4.13
N ALA A 170 -14.49 4.92 3.21
CA ALA A 170 -13.65 6.08 3.56
C ALA A 170 -14.30 7.00 4.61
N GLU A 171 -15.60 7.26 4.52
CA GLU A 171 -16.31 8.13 5.48
C GLU A 171 -16.38 7.51 6.89
N SER A 172 -16.69 6.21 6.98
CA SER A 172 -16.73 5.51 8.26
C SER A 172 -15.36 5.47 8.91
N PHE A 173 -14.33 5.29 8.09
CA PHE A 173 -12.95 5.31 8.52
C PHE A 173 -12.52 6.71 9.00
N ASN A 174 -12.84 7.77 8.26
CA ASN A 174 -12.59 9.15 8.67
C ASN A 174 -13.28 9.51 9.99
N ARG A 175 -14.49 8.98 10.22
CA ARG A 175 -15.19 9.15 11.49
C ARG A 175 -14.42 8.50 12.65
N ALA A 176 -13.96 7.26 12.45
CA ALA A 176 -13.15 6.56 13.45
C ALA A 176 -11.82 7.27 13.72
N LEU A 177 -11.17 7.85 12.70
CA LEU A 177 -9.95 8.65 12.84
C LEU A 177 -10.17 9.89 13.68
N ARG A 178 -11.25 10.67 13.40
CA ARG A 178 -11.57 11.85 14.19
C ARG A 178 -11.84 11.51 15.65
N GLN A 179 -12.55 10.41 15.93
CA GLN A 179 -12.80 9.93 17.28
C GLN A 179 -11.51 9.49 18.00
N ALA A 180 -10.52 9.05 17.27
CA ALA A 180 -9.19 8.71 17.79
C ALA A 180 -8.25 9.92 17.93
N GLY A 181 -8.70 11.15 17.58
CA GLY A 181 -7.88 12.36 17.65
C GLY A 181 -6.89 12.56 16.50
N ALA A 182 -6.99 11.76 15.44
CA ALA A 182 -6.11 11.82 14.28
C ALA A 182 -6.74 12.68 13.16
N SER A 183 -6.80 13.99 13.37
CA SER A 183 -7.39 14.95 12.43
C SER A 183 -6.50 15.27 11.23
N GLU A 184 -5.20 15.07 11.35
CA GLU A 184 -4.20 15.37 10.34
C GLU A 184 -4.17 14.35 9.18
N ILE A 185 -4.79 13.19 9.37
CA ILE A 185 -4.92 12.16 8.33
C ILE A 185 -6.36 12.11 7.85
N ARG A 186 -6.54 12.27 6.55
CA ARG A 186 -7.84 12.17 5.89
C ARG A 186 -7.80 11.05 4.86
N VAL A 187 -8.84 10.24 4.83
CA VAL A 187 -9.02 9.23 3.77
C VAL A 187 -9.98 9.80 2.74
N ILE A 188 -9.53 9.88 1.50
CA ILE A 188 -10.30 10.37 0.36
C ILE A 188 -10.63 9.16 -0.53
N GLN A 189 -11.91 8.92 -0.75
CA GLN A 189 -12.34 7.89 -1.68
C GLN A 189 -12.13 8.39 -3.11
N VAL A 190 -11.41 7.60 -3.90
CA VAL A 190 -11.23 7.81 -5.33
C VAL A 190 -12.05 6.75 -6.06
N VAL A 191 -13.13 7.13 -6.70
CA VAL A 191 -13.93 6.26 -7.58
C VAL A 191 -13.45 6.43 -9.01
N GLU A 192 -13.33 7.69 -9.43
CA GLU A 192 -12.80 8.11 -10.72
C GLU A 192 -11.98 9.42 -10.52
N LEU A 193 -11.00 9.64 -11.36
CA LEU A 193 -10.23 10.89 -11.39
C LEU A 193 -11.02 11.92 -12.25
N ASP A 194 -12.11 12.43 -11.71
CA ASP A 194 -12.89 13.47 -12.34
C ASP A 194 -12.34 14.88 -12.08
N LEU A 195 -12.85 15.86 -12.81
CA LEU A 195 -12.36 17.25 -12.70
C LEU A 195 -12.58 17.86 -11.31
N PRO A 196 -13.75 17.71 -10.65
CA PRO A 196 -13.94 18.22 -9.27
C PRO A 196 -12.93 17.65 -8.28
N LEU A 197 -12.70 16.33 -8.30
CA LEU A 197 -11.72 15.70 -7.43
C LEU A 197 -10.31 16.22 -7.73
N MET A 198 -9.94 16.35 -9.00
CA MET A 198 -8.63 16.86 -9.40
C MET A 198 -8.40 18.30 -8.91
N MET A 199 -9.40 19.16 -9.01
CA MET A 199 -9.32 20.53 -8.47
C MET A 199 -9.14 20.51 -6.95
N GLN A 200 -9.92 19.71 -6.24
CA GLN A 200 -9.79 19.57 -4.79
C GLN A 200 -8.40 19.05 -4.37
N LEU A 201 -7.87 18.05 -5.07
CA LEU A 201 -6.53 17.51 -4.75
C LEU A 201 -5.43 18.52 -5.03
N LYS A 202 -5.59 19.32 -6.10
CA LYS A 202 -4.64 20.39 -6.45
C LYS A 202 -4.62 21.49 -5.39
N GLU A 203 -5.78 21.97 -4.95
CA GLU A 203 -5.90 22.96 -3.87
C GLU A 203 -5.22 22.46 -2.58
N ARG A 204 -5.37 21.17 -2.24
CA ARG A 204 -4.70 20.57 -1.08
C ARG A 204 -3.18 20.58 -1.22
N ILE A 205 -2.66 20.18 -2.38
CA ILE A 205 -1.21 20.22 -2.66
C ILE A 205 -0.69 21.65 -2.54
N GLU A 206 -1.39 22.62 -3.12
CA GLU A 206 -1.01 24.05 -3.05
C GLU A 206 -1.05 24.60 -1.60
N ALA A 207 -1.96 24.07 -0.79
CA ALA A 207 -2.05 24.38 0.65
C ALA A 207 -0.99 23.67 1.51
N GLY A 208 -0.06 22.89 0.93
CA GLY A 208 0.98 22.16 1.65
C GLY A 208 0.55 20.78 2.15
N GLU A 209 -0.67 20.32 1.86
CA GLU A 209 -1.12 18.97 2.25
C GLU A 209 -0.53 17.92 1.31
N TRP A 210 -0.08 16.80 1.85
CA TRP A 210 0.49 15.70 1.07
C TRP A 210 -0.57 14.65 0.72
N LEU A 211 -0.36 13.95 -0.40
CA LEU A 211 -1.24 12.88 -0.85
C LEU A 211 -0.50 11.54 -0.80
N ALA A 212 -1.11 10.50 -0.24
CA ALA A 212 -0.57 9.14 -0.25
C ALA A 212 -1.45 8.21 -1.09
N ILE A 213 -0.82 7.38 -1.92
CA ILE A 213 -1.50 6.40 -2.77
C ILE A 213 -0.68 5.12 -2.92
N ALA A 214 -1.33 3.95 -2.86
CA ALA A 214 -0.68 2.68 -3.13
C ALA A 214 -0.59 2.41 -4.65
N ALA A 215 0.56 1.89 -5.10
CA ALA A 215 0.85 1.66 -6.51
C ALA A 215 1.12 0.20 -6.89
N ASP A 216 0.86 -0.75 -5.99
CA ASP A 216 1.14 -2.18 -6.20
C ASP A 216 -0.09 -3.07 -6.35
N ARG A 217 -1.30 -2.50 -6.43
CA ARG A 217 -2.53 -3.27 -6.70
C ARG A 217 -3.31 -2.68 -7.84
N THR A 218 -3.71 -3.54 -8.77
CA THR A 218 -4.58 -3.15 -9.88
C THR A 218 -5.98 -2.82 -9.36
N PRO A 219 -6.62 -1.76 -9.87
CA PRO A 219 -7.96 -1.37 -9.47
C PRO A 219 -9.03 -2.38 -9.92
N VAL A 220 -10.21 -2.28 -9.28
CA VAL A 220 -11.32 -3.24 -9.45
C VAL A 220 -12.06 -3.10 -10.78
N ARG A 221 -12.11 -1.91 -11.34
CA ARG A 221 -12.86 -1.60 -12.58
C ARG A 221 -12.20 -0.48 -13.37
N GLY A 222 -12.15 -0.67 -14.70
CA GLY A 222 -11.96 0.40 -15.68
C GLY A 222 -10.67 1.19 -15.67
N GLU A 223 -9.84 1.03 -14.67
CA GLU A 223 -8.57 1.77 -14.59
C GLU A 223 -7.53 1.16 -15.51
N LYS A 224 -6.80 2.04 -16.15
CA LYS A 224 -5.71 1.65 -17.03
C LYS A 224 -4.56 1.09 -16.20
N THR A 225 -4.09 -0.06 -16.59
CA THR A 225 -2.89 -0.71 -16.05
C THR A 225 -1.73 -0.54 -17.01
N VAL A 226 -0.52 -0.68 -16.51
CA VAL A 226 0.71 -0.72 -17.28
C VAL A 226 1.44 -2.03 -16.99
N LYS A 227 1.97 -2.64 -18.06
CA LYS A 227 2.77 -3.86 -17.97
C LYS A 227 4.16 -3.48 -17.53
N VAL A 228 4.65 -4.14 -16.47
CA VAL A 228 5.99 -3.97 -15.89
C VAL A 228 6.64 -5.35 -15.73
N ASP A 229 7.96 -5.40 -15.71
CA ASP A 229 8.67 -6.55 -15.16
C ASP A 229 8.74 -6.44 -13.65
N PHE A 230 8.23 -7.44 -12.94
CA PHE A 230 8.30 -7.52 -11.49
C PHE A 230 8.72 -8.93 -11.07
N LEU A 231 9.87 -9.03 -10.43
CA LEU A 231 10.51 -10.30 -10.02
C LEU A 231 10.65 -11.28 -11.19
N GLY A 232 11.16 -10.77 -12.32
CA GLY A 232 11.49 -11.54 -13.52
C GLY A 232 10.30 -12.04 -14.33
N LYS A 233 9.09 -11.48 -14.11
CA LYS A 233 7.90 -11.76 -14.91
C LYS A 233 7.06 -10.52 -15.15
N PRO A 234 6.35 -10.49 -16.31
CA PRO A 234 5.36 -9.46 -16.59
C PRO A 234 4.25 -9.44 -15.52
N ALA A 235 3.94 -8.25 -15.02
CA ALA A 235 2.85 -8.01 -14.10
C ALA A 235 2.13 -6.71 -14.48
N LEU A 236 0.89 -6.54 -14.04
CA LEU A 236 0.14 -5.31 -14.25
C LEU A 236 0.15 -4.46 -12.98
N MET A 237 0.54 -3.21 -13.13
CA MET A 237 0.47 -2.20 -12.07
C MET A 237 -0.45 -1.04 -12.47
N PRO A 238 -1.05 -0.30 -11.51
CA PRO A 238 -1.95 0.80 -11.81
C PRO A 238 -1.21 1.98 -12.46
N GLN A 239 -1.84 2.64 -13.43
CA GLN A 239 -1.36 3.90 -14.00
C GLN A 239 -1.74 5.11 -13.13
N GLY A 240 -2.78 4.97 -12.30
CA GLY A 240 -3.39 6.05 -11.53
C GLY A 240 -2.41 6.93 -10.76
N PRO A 241 -1.50 6.38 -9.93
CA PRO A 241 -0.55 7.17 -9.16
C PRO A 241 0.33 8.09 -10.03
N TRP A 242 0.79 7.59 -11.16
CA TRP A 242 1.69 8.30 -12.07
C TRP A 242 0.95 9.38 -12.86
N LEU A 243 -0.27 9.05 -13.33
CA LEU A 243 -1.15 10.03 -13.98
C LEU A 243 -1.49 11.18 -13.02
N LEU A 244 -1.82 10.85 -11.77
CA LEU A 244 -2.14 11.82 -10.75
C LEU A 244 -0.97 12.79 -10.51
N ALA A 245 0.25 12.26 -10.37
CA ALA A 245 1.45 13.08 -10.19
C ALA A 245 1.63 14.12 -11.31
N GLY A 246 1.49 13.71 -12.57
CA GLY A 246 1.62 14.60 -13.71
C GLY A 246 0.48 15.61 -13.85
N LEU A 247 -0.75 15.20 -13.53
CA LEU A 247 -1.91 16.09 -13.56
C LEU A 247 -1.85 17.15 -12.47
N LEU A 248 -1.37 16.79 -11.27
CA LEU A 248 -1.19 17.73 -10.17
C LEU A 248 0.08 18.57 -10.29
N GLY A 249 1.04 18.15 -11.12
CA GLY A 249 2.36 18.78 -11.19
C GLY A 249 3.13 18.65 -9.87
N ALA A 250 2.94 17.55 -9.14
CA ALA A 250 3.53 17.32 -7.84
C ALA A 250 4.72 16.35 -7.91
N PRO A 251 5.82 16.61 -7.17
CA PRO A 251 6.90 15.66 -7.00
C PRO A 251 6.40 14.34 -6.41
N VAL A 252 7.05 13.24 -6.79
CA VAL A 252 6.72 11.89 -6.32
C VAL A 252 7.83 11.39 -5.40
N ASN A 253 7.44 10.89 -4.25
CA ASN A 253 8.32 10.26 -3.30
C ASN A 253 7.80 8.88 -2.95
N LEU A 254 8.67 8.01 -2.48
CA LEU A 254 8.30 6.67 -2.02
C LEU A 254 8.36 6.60 -0.50
N VAL A 255 7.46 5.83 0.06
CA VAL A 255 7.46 5.49 1.47
C VAL A 255 7.31 3.98 1.66
N PHE A 256 8.24 3.40 2.39
CA PHE A 256 8.20 2.00 2.80
C PHE A 256 8.24 1.93 4.33
N CYS A 257 7.37 1.13 4.90
CA CYS A 257 7.33 0.94 6.34
C CYS A 257 7.34 -0.54 6.68
N SER A 258 8.50 -1.07 7.00
CA SER A 258 8.72 -2.46 7.36
C SER A 258 9.03 -2.63 8.84
N ARG A 259 8.72 -3.80 9.38
CA ARG A 259 9.10 -4.17 10.73
C ARG A 259 10.46 -4.87 10.70
N ASN A 260 11.38 -4.39 11.52
CA ASN A 260 12.65 -5.04 11.76
C ASN A 260 12.72 -5.37 13.26
N ASP A 261 12.57 -6.65 13.61
CA ASP A 261 12.44 -7.16 14.98
C ASP A 261 11.34 -6.44 15.77
N GLU A 262 11.71 -5.62 16.74
CA GLU A 262 10.78 -4.87 17.60
C GLU A 262 10.54 -3.42 17.15
N ARG A 263 11.29 -2.92 16.16
CA ARG A 263 11.19 -1.55 15.65
C ARG A 263 10.62 -1.50 14.25
N TYR A 264 10.14 -0.33 13.87
CA TYR A 264 9.68 -0.05 12.51
C TYR A 264 10.72 0.80 11.79
N ARG A 265 11.13 0.32 10.62
CA ARG A 265 11.94 1.06 9.67
C ARG A 265 11.00 1.82 8.74
N LEU A 266 11.01 3.13 8.82
CA LEU A 266 10.30 4.02 7.93
C LEU A 266 11.31 4.64 6.97
N ARG A 267 11.24 4.26 5.70
CA ARG A 267 12.14 4.76 4.67
C ARG A 267 11.41 5.73 3.77
N LEU A 268 11.96 6.94 3.65
CA LEU A 268 11.50 8.02 2.78
C LEU A 268 12.51 8.20 1.65
N GLU A 269 12.04 8.24 0.40
CA GLU A 269 12.93 8.37 -0.76
C GLU A 269 12.34 9.36 -1.77
N ARG A 270 13.17 10.22 -2.36
CA ARG A 270 12.79 10.99 -3.54
C ARG A 270 12.77 10.06 -4.73
N PHE A 271 11.70 10.14 -5.52
CA PHE A 271 11.53 9.22 -6.65
C PHE A 271 11.55 9.96 -7.98
N SER A 272 10.82 11.03 -8.12
CA SER A 272 10.74 11.83 -9.33
C SER A 272 10.36 13.25 -9.01
N GLU A 273 10.99 14.21 -9.68
CA GLU A 273 10.43 15.55 -9.79
C GLU A 273 9.03 15.51 -10.39
N ALA A 274 8.30 16.62 -10.32
CA ALA A 274 6.96 16.71 -10.88
C ALA A 274 6.97 16.27 -12.36
N PRO A 275 6.31 15.15 -12.72
CA PRO A 275 6.37 14.63 -14.07
C PRO A 275 5.71 15.63 -15.03
N ARG A 276 6.38 15.94 -16.14
CA ARG A 276 5.87 16.78 -17.21
C ARG A 276 5.93 16.01 -18.52
N TRP A 277 4.87 16.00 -19.29
CA TRP A 277 4.79 15.29 -20.57
C TRP A 277 3.80 15.95 -21.52
N SER A 278 4.04 15.81 -22.78
CA SER A 278 3.03 16.02 -23.83
C SER A 278 2.04 14.84 -23.85
N ARG A 279 0.93 15.01 -24.56
CA ARG A 279 -0.05 13.93 -24.74
C ARG A 279 0.56 12.66 -25.36
N ALA A 280 1.52 12.83 -26.27
CA ALA A 280 2.20 11.73 -26.95
C ALA A 280 3.19 10.99 -26.04
N GLU A 281 3.92 11.69 -25.18
CA GLU A 281 4.93 11.14 -24.28
C GLU A 281 4.35 10.46 -23.04
N ARG A 282 3.12 10.83 -22.66
CA ARG A 282 2.47 10.36 -21.44
C ARG A 282 2.51 8.84 -21.24
N PRO A 283 2.16 7.97 -22.24
CA PRO A 283 2.18 6.54 -22.05
C PRO A 283 3.56 5.99 -21.69
N ALA A 284 4.59 6.45 -22.39
CA ALA A 284 5.98 6.04 -22.16
C ALA A 284 6.49 6.49 -20.78
N MET A 285 6.16 7.73 -20.39
CA MET A 285 6.55 8.27 -19.07
C MET A 285 5.90 7.49 -17.93
N VAL A 286 4.58 7.23 -18.03
CA VAL A 286 3.83 6.43 -17.05
C VAL A 286 4.42 5.02 -16.94
N ALA A 287 4.74 4.38 -18.07
CA ALA A 287 5.36 3.05 -18.08
C ALA A 287 6.75 3.06 -17.41
N SER A 288 7.55 4.08 -17.69
CA SER A 288 8.88 4.25 -17.09
C SER A 288 8.80 4.43 -15.57
N LEU A 289 7.90 5.28 -15.07
CA LEU A 289 7.71 5.50 -13.63
C LEU A 289 7.22 4.22 -12.93
N ALA A 290 6.25 3.53 -13.51
CA ALA A 290 5.74 2.27 -12.97
C ALA A 290 6.82 1.18 -12.95
N GLN A 291 7.66 1.08 -13.99
CA GLN A 291 8.75 0.11 -14.03
C GLN A 291 9.83 0.42 -12.99
N ARG A 292 10.21 1.68 -12.82
CA ARG A 292 11.16 2.10 -11.78
C ARG A 292 10.62 1.78 -10.38
N PHE A 293 9.33 2.02 -10.14
CA PHE A 293 8.68 1.66 -8.88
C PHE A 293 8.67 0.14 -8.66
N ALA A 294 8.35 -0.65 -9.70
CA ALA A 294 8.39 -2.10 -9.63
C ALA A 294 9.77 -2.62 -9.22
N HIS A 295 10.84 -2.09 -9.80
CA HIS A 295 12.22 -2.42 -9.42
C HIS A 295 12.48 -2.05 -7.96
N ARG A 296 12.10 -0.84 -7.55
CA ARG A 296 12.35 -0.39 -6.18
C ARG A 296 11.57 -1.21 -5.14
N LEU A 297 10.33 -1.58 -5.47
CA LEU A 297 9.52 -2.48 -4.63
C LEU A 297 10.15 -3.89 -4.55
N ALA A 298 10.71 -4.39 -5.64
CA ALA A 298 11.40 -5.69 -5.65
C ALA A 298 12.63 -5.70 -4.73
N GLU A 299 13.40 -4.60 -4.70
CA GLU A 299 14.51 -4.43 -3.76
C GLU A 299 14.06 -4.42 -2.30
N GLU A 300 12.95 -3.76 -1.97
CA GLU A 300 12.38 -3.80 -0.62
C GLU A 300 11.85 -5.21 -0.28
N CYS A 301 11.24 -5.91 -1.23
CA CYS A 301 10.86 -7.33 -1.06
C CYS A 301 12.08 -8.23 -0.77
N ARG A 302 13.24 -7.95 -1.38
CA ARG A 302 14.50 -8.64 -1.08
C ARG A 302 14.95 -8.46 0.36
N GLN A 303 14.80 -7.23 0.90
CA GLN A 303 15.21 -6.92 2.27
C GLN A 303 14.26 -7.50 3.32
N VAL A 304 12.95 -7.48 3.05
CA VAL A 304 11.92 -7.95 3.98
C VAL A 304 10.97 -8.96 3.30
N PRO A 305 11.47 -10.14 2.94
CA PRO A 305 10.80 -11.07 2.04
C PRO A 305 9.46 -11.61 2.53
N LEU A 306 9.18 -11.53 3.83
CA LEU A 306 7.94 -12.01 4.43
C LEU A 306 6.89 -10.90 4.64
N GLN A 307 7.14 -9.68 4.17
CA GLN A 307 6.28 -8.54 4.49
C GLN A 307 5.55 -7.93 3.30
N TRP A 308 5.63 -8.50 2.10
CA TRP A 308 4.77 -8.08 1.00
C TRP A 308 3.44 -8.82 1.06
N PHE A 309 2.39 -8.13 1.50
CA PHE A 309 1.08 -8.72 1.81
C PHE A 309 0.15 -8.75 0.61
N ASN A 310 0.58 -9.46 -0.42
CA ASN A 310 -0.17 -9.66 -1.65
C ASN A 310 -0.59 -11.13 -1.78
N PHE A 311 -1.85 -11.44 -1.43
CA PHE A 311 -2.35 -12.79 -1.26
C PHE A 311 -3.25 -13.25 -2.41
N TYR A 312 -3.15 -12.61 -3.57
CA TYR A 312 -3.81 -12.98 -4.82
C TYR A 312 -2.79 -13.29 -5.91
N ASP A 313 -3.24 -13.85 -7.03
CA ASP A 313 -2.36 -14.14 -8.16
C ASP A 313 -2.00 -12.85 -8.91
N PHE A 314 -0.88 -12.28 -8.50
CA PHE A 314 -0.41 -10.97 -8.97
C PHE A 314 0.02 -10.99 -10.44
N TRP A 315 0.48 -12.15 -10.94
CA TRP A 315 0.99 -12.29 -12.30
C TRP A 315 -0.03 -12.87 -13.30
N ALA A 316 -1.16 -13.42 -12.85
CA ALA A 316 -2.16 -14.05 -13.71
C ALA A 316 -2.62 -13.16 -14.88
N GLN A 317 -2.76 -11.86 -14.65
CA GLN A 317 -3.21 -10.91 -15.66
C GLN A 317 -2.10 -10.47 -16.63
N GLY A 318 -0.83 -10.69 -16.30
CA GLY A 318 0.31 -10.35 -17.16
C GLY A 318 0.58 -11.40 -18.23
N ASP A 319 0.17 -12.64 -17.99
CA ASP A 319 0.40 -13.76 -18.91
C ASP A 319 -0.66 -13.80 -20.04
N ASP A 320 -1.90 -13.33 -19.82
CA ASP A 320 -3.00 -13.38 -20.80
C ASP A 320 -2.87 -12.37 -21.96
N GLN A 321 -2.06 -11.32 -21.84
CA GLN A 321 -1.88 -10.32 -22.90
C GLN A 321 -0.68 -10.60 -23.84
N GLY A 322 -0.05 -11.75 -23.71
CA GLY A 322 1.07 -12.19 -24.55
C GLY A 322 0.69 -13.06 -25.75
N ASN A 323 -0.60 -13.35 -25.96
CA ASN A 323 -1.04 -14.31 -26.99
C ASN A 323 -2.11 -13.73 -27.95
N THR A 324 -1.97 -12.45 -28.33
CA THR A 324 -2.73 -11.84 -29.43
C THR A 324 -1.81 -11.12 -30.39
#